data_e33430e1cb40bd292821d8f3e4a85455
#
_entry.id   e33430e1cb40bd292821d8f3e4a85455
#
_cell.length_a   1.000
_cell.length_b   1.000
_cell.length_c   1.000
_cell.angle_alpha   90.00
_cell.angle_beta   90.00
_cell.angle_gamma   90.00
#
_symmetry.space_group_name_H-M   'P 1'
#
loop_
_entity.id
_entity.type
_entity.pdbx_description
1 polymer ?
#
loop_
_entity_poly.entity_id
_entity_poly.type
_entity_poly.pdbx_seq_one_letter_code
_entity_poly.pdbx_strand_id
1 'polypeptide(L)'
;MADPIPPITLPPATSPEQEGLWLQATLHQWLDNEFLPEAVNGDIAARASQVFVRQRMEGENDLGSLVIAILTEMQGFDFSQSFYGEFAIANAVSDLLLDSLGIDRCCGAS
;
A
#
# COMPACT_ATOMS: atom_id res chain seq x y z
N MET A 1 -26.03 4.83 -15.95
CA MET A 1 -25.17 4.76 -14.78
C MET A 1 -24.31 3.52 -14.87
N ALA A 2 -23.02 3.68 -14.60
CA ALA A 2 -22.13 2.54 -14.66
C ALA A 2 -22.39 1.58 -13.51
N ASP A 3 -22.18 0.31 -13.75
CA ASP A 3 -22.24 -0.68 -12.69
C ASP A 3 -21.15 -0.43 -11.64
N PRO A 4 -21.42 -0.70 -10.37
CA PRO A 4 -20.38 -0.56 -9.36
C PRO A 4 -19.25 -1.53 -9.63
N ILE A 5 -18.04 -1.06 -9.37
CA ILE A 5 -16.86 -1.91 -9.50
C ILE A 5 -16.89 -2.93 -8.36
N PRO A 6 -16.77 -4.23 -8.66
CA PRO A 6 -16.76 -5.22 -7.60
C PRO A 6 -15.57 -4.99 -6.66
N PRO A 7 -15.73 -5.25 -5.37
CA PRO A 7 -14.62 -5.15 -4.44
C PRO A 7 -13.52 -6.14 -4.82
N ILE A 8 -12.28 -5.70 -4.67
CA ILE A 8 -11.12 -6.55 -4.89
C ILE A 8 -10.71 -7.10 -3.53
N THR A 9 -10.61 -8.42 -3.45
CA THR A 9 -10.29 -9.10 -2.21
C THR A 9 -9.00 -9.89 -2.38
N LEU A 10 -8.07 -9.70 -1.45
CA LEU A 10 -6.85 -10.50 -1.42
C LEU A 10 -7.15 -11.90 -0.89
N PRO A 11 -6.39 -12.92 -1.30
CA PRO A 11 -6.49 -14.23 -0.68
C PRO A 11 -6.24 -14.12 0.83
N PRO A 12 -6.84 -15.00 1.65
CA PRO A 12 -6.55 -15.00 3.08
C PRO A 12 -5.04 -15.11 3.32
N ALA A 13 -4.54 -14.35 4.28
CA ALA A 13 -3.11 -14.31 4.55
C ALA A 13 -2.67 -15.59 5.25
N THR A 14 -1.71 -16.29 4.67
CA THR A 14 -1.08 -17.45 5.33
C THR A 14 0.05 -16.97 6.25
N SER A 15 0.71 -15.88 5.89
CA SER A 15 1.78 -15.29 6.70
C SER A 15 1.74 -13.78 6.56
N PRO A 16 0.92 -13.09 7.37
CA PRO A 16 0.84 -11.63 7.30
C PRO A 16 2.20 -10.95 7.51
N GLU A 17 3.05 -11.54 8.35
CA GLU A 17 4.37 -10.96 8.61
C GLU A 17 5.25 -10.96 7.37
N GLN A 18 5.23 -12.05 6.61
CA GLN A 18 6.00 -12.11 5.37
C GLN A 18 5.45 -11.19 4.31
N GLU A 19 4.13 -11.07 4.23
CA GLU A 19 3.50 -10.10 3.33
C GLU A 19 3.92 -8.68 3.68
N GLY A 20 4.00 -8.39 4.98
CA GLY A 20 4.44 -7.08 5.45
C GLY A 20 5.87 -6.79 5.09
N LEU A 21 6.76 -7.77 5.22
CA LEU A 21 8.16 -7.60 4.83
C LEU A 21 8.28 -7.33 3.32
N TRP A 22 7.50 -8.05 2.54
CA TRP A 22 7.45 -7.83 1.09
C TRP A 22 6.97 -6.41 0.78
N LEU A 23 5.88 -5.98 1.41
CA LEU A 23 5.32 -4.65 1.15
C LEU A 23 6.32 -3.57 1.56
N GLN A 24 6.94 -3.73 2.73
CA GLN A 24 7.90 -2.74 3.22
C GLN A 24 9.07 -2.59 2.25
N ALA A 25 9.65 -3.69 1.82
CA ALA A 25 10.79 -3.66 0.91
C ALA A 25 10.40 -3.09 -0.45
N THR A 26 9.25 -3.53 -0.97
CA THR A 26 8.79 -3.12 -2.30
C THR A 26 8.40 -1.63 -2.30
N LEU A 27 7.69 -1.18 -1.28
CA LEU A 27 7.31 0.22 -1.17
C LEU A 27 8.52 1.12 -0.97
N HIS A 28 9.46 0.71 -0.13
CA HIS A 28 10.68 1.48 0.09
C HIS A 28 11.44 1.67 -1.23
N GLN A 29 11.60 0.59 -1.98
CA GLN A 29 12.28 0.65 -3.27
C GLN A 29 11.51 1.54 -4.26
N TRP A 30 10.18 1.42 -4.28
CA TRP A 30 9.34 2.24 -5.14
C TRP A 30 9.53 3.73 -4.82
N LEU A 31 9.52 4.09 -3.55
CA LEU A 31 9.68 5.48 -3.12
C LEU A 31 11.06 6.03 -3.52
N ASP A 32 12.11 5.23 -3.34
CA ASP A 32 13.46 5.65 -3.71
C ASP A 32 13.60 5.86 -5.21
N ASN A 33 12.92 5.04 -6.02
CA ASN A 33 13.03 5.09 -7.47
C ASN A 33 12.11 6.14 -8.10
N GLU A 34 11.01 6.48 -7.45
CA GLU A 34 10.00 7.36 -8.04
C GLU A 34 10.47 8.80 -8.13
N PHE A 35 11.20 9.26 -7.12
CA PHE A 35 11.75 10.60 -7.12
C PHE A 35 13.23 10.55 -6.81
N LEU A 36 13.59 10.38 -5.53
CA LEU A 36 14.98 10.19 -5.14
C LEU A 36 15.03 9.49 -3.78
N PRO A 37 16.15 8.82 -3.46
CA PRO A 37 16.30 8.22 -2.14
C PRO A 37 16.29 9.28 -1.04
N GLU A 38 15.46 9.08 -0.04
CA GLU A 38 15.37 9.93 1.13
C GLU A 38 15.33 9.04 2.37
N ALA A 39 15.96 9.48 3.45
CA ALA A 39 15.99 8.69 4.67
C ALA A 39 14.58 8.38 5.19
N VAL A 40 13.65 9.31 5.02
CA VAL A 40 12.28 9.16 5.49
C VAL A 40 11.52 8.06 4.74
N ASN A 41 11.97 7.68 3.53
CA ASN A 41 11.27 6.66 2.75
C ASN A 41 11.20 5.32 3.49
N GLY A 42 12.26 4.97 4.21
CA GLY A 42 12.25 3.75 5.03
C GLY A 42 11.21 3.82 6.14
N ASP A 43 11.07 4.97 6.78
CA ASP A 43 10.10 5.15 7.85
C ASP A 43 8.66 5.09 7.31
N ILE A 44 8.43 5.68 6.15
CA ILE A 44 7.12 5.62 5.49
C ILE A 44 6.76 4.16 5.17
N ALA A 45 7.69 3.44 4.55
CA ALA A 45 7.44 2.05 4.18
C ALA A 45 7.19 1.18 5.41
N ALA A 46 7.94 1.39 6.49
CA ALA A 46 7.75 0.65 7.73
C ALA A 46 6.39 0.92 8.35
N ARG A 47 5.96 2.18 8.39
CA ARG A 47 4.69 2.54 8.98
C ARG A 47 3.51 1.96 8.18
N ALA A 48 3.55 2.10 6.86
CA ALA A 48 2.50 1.56 6.01
C ALA A 48 2.41 0.04 6.14
N SER A 49 3.56 -0.62 6.18
CA SER A 49 3.62 -2.07 6.32
C SER A 49 3.06 -2.55 7.66
N GLN A 50 3.31 -1.82 8.74
CA GLN A 50 2.78 -2.17 10.06
C GLN A 50 1.25 -2.17 10.07
N VAL A 51 0.65 -1.17 9.45
CA VAL A 51 -0.81 -1.10 9.33
C VAL A 51 -1.34 -2.26 8.52
N PHE A 52 -0.70 -2.53 7.38
CA PHE A 52 -1.09 -3.64 6.51
C PHE A 52 -1.09 -4.97 7.26
N VAL A 53 0.01 -5.26 7.96
CA VAL A 53 0.14 -6.51 8.72
C VAL A 53 -0.96 -6.62 9.78
N ARG A 54 -1.20 -5.54 10.52
CA ARG A 54 -2.21 -5.55 11.57
C ARG A 54 -3.60 -5.85 10.99
N GLN A 55 -3.94 -5.21 9.89
CA GLN A 55 -5.25 -5.42 9.25
C GLN A 55 -5.39 -6.85 8.73
N ARG A 56 -4.33 -7.39 8.12
CA ARG A 56 -4.36 -8.75 7.61
C ARG A 56 -4.48 -9.77 8.76
N MET A 57 -3.82 -9.50 9.88
CA MET A 57 -3.93 -10.37 11.06
C MET A 57 -5.34 -10.36 11.64
N GLU A 58 -6.06 -9.26 11.48
CA GLU A 58 -7.45 -9.15 11.92
C GLU A 58 -8.44 -9.75 10.92
N GLY A 59 -7.94 -10.28 9.82
CA GLY A 59 -8.78 -10.91 8.81
C GLY A 59 -9.27 -9.98 7.72
N GLU A 60 -8.75 -8.76 7.63
CA GLU A 60 -9.16 -7.83 6.58
C GLU A 60 -8.50 -8.21 5.26
N ASN A 61 -9.29 -8.55 4.27
CA ASN A 61 -8.83 -8.96 2.95
C ASN A 61 -9.28 -8.02 1.84
N ASP A 62 -10.20 -7.11 2.12
CA ASP A 62 -10.69 -6.17 1.12
C ASP A 62 -9.65 -5.11 0.82
N LEU A 63 -9.27 -4.98 -0.47
CA LEU A 63 -8.23 -4.04 -0.89
C LEU A 63 -8.58 -2.60 -0.50
N GLY A 64 -9.81 -2.18 -0.74
CA GLY A 64 -10.22 -0.83 -0.41
C GLY A 64 -10.09 -0.52 1.07
N SER A 65 -10.50 -1.45 1.92
CA SER A 65 -10.40 -1.29 3.38
C SER A 65 -8.95 -1.21 3.83
N LEU A 66 -8.09 -2.04 3.24
CA LEU A 66 -6.65 -2.02 3.55
C LEU A 66 -6.02 -0.69 3.18
N VAL A 67 -6.34 -0.18 1.99
CA VAL A 67 -5.81 1.10 1.50
C VAL A 67 -6.30 2.26 2.38
N ILE A 68 -7.58 2.23 2.77
CA ILE A 68 -8.14 3.27 3.63
C ILE A 68 -7.48 3.25 5.01
N ALA A 69 -7.21 2.07 5.55
CA ALA A 69 -6.52 1.97 6.84
C ALA A 69 -5.12 2.59 6.76
N ILE A 70 -4.41 2.34 5.66
CA ILE A 70 -3.08 2.91 5.45
C ILE A 70 -3.17 4.42 5.28
N LEU A 71 -4.12 4.90 4.48
CA LEU A 71 -4.33 6.34 4.30
C LEU A 71 -4.58 7.03 5.64
N THR A 72 -5.45 6.44 6.46
CA THR A 72 -5.80 6.99 7.77
C THR A 72 -4.57 7.09 8.67
N GLU A 73 -3.74 6.05 8.69
CA GLU A 73 -2.52 6.07 9.50
C GLU A 73 -1.55 7.12 8.97
N MET A 74 -1.40 7.21 7.65
CA MET A 74 -0.48 8.15 7.04
C MET A 74 -0.88 9.60 7.25
N GLN A 75 -2.15 9.88 7.52
CA GLN A 75 -2.60 11.23 7.84
C GLN A 75 -1.95 11.75 9.13
N GLY A 76 -1.55 10.85 10.02
CA GLY A 76 -0.83 11.22 11.24
C GLY A 76 0.69 11.20 11.10
N PHE A 77 1.21 10.89 9.93
CA PHE A 77 2.65 10.82 9.71
C PHE A 77 3.18 12.20 9.34
N ASP A 78 4.39 12.51 9.79
CA ASP A 78 5.03 13.78 9.47
C ASP A 78 5.75 13.68 8.13
N PHE A 79 5.17 14.27 7.09
CA PHE A 79 5.73 14.28 5.74
C PHE A 79 6.60 15.50 5.45
N SER A 80 6.95 16.31 6.47
CA SER A 80 7.69 17.54 6.24
C SER A 80 9.07 17.29 5.59
N GLN A 81 9.65 16.11 5.78
CA GLN A 81 10.94 15.75 5.20
C GLN A 81 10.79 14.86 3.98
N SER A 82 9.57 14.75 3.43
CA SER A 82 9.28 13.86 2.33
C SER A 82 8.76 14.63 1.12
N PHE A 83 9.08 14.14 -0.06
CA PHE A 83 8.45 14.60 -1.30
C PHE A 83 6.98 14.18 -1.36
N TYR A 84 6.61 13.10 -0.66
CA TYR A 84 5.29 12.49 -0.75
C TYR A 84 4.35 12.98 0.33
N GLY A 85 3.05 12.71 0.13
CA GLY A 85 2.03 12.90 1.15
C GLY A 85 1.22 11.62 1.30
N GLU A 86 0.24 11.64 2.18
CA GLU A 86 -0.53 10.43 2.54
C GLU A 86 -1.25 9.79 1.35
N PHE A 87 -1.79 10.61 0.44
CA PHE A 87 -2.52 10.08 -0.72
C PHE A 87 -1.58 9.37 -1.68
N ALA A 88 -0.36 9.91 -1.88
CA ALA A 88 0.61 9.28 -2.74
C ALA A 88 1.01 7.90 -2.21
N ILE A 89 1.16 7.78 -0.89
CA ILE A 89 1.51 6.51 -0.28
C ILE A 89 0.37 5.50 -0.42
N ALA A 90 -0.86 5.92 -0.14
CA ALA A 90 -2.02 5.04 -0.27
C ALA A 90 -2.17 4.53 -1.71
N ASN A 91 -2.00 5.42 -2.69
CA ASN A 91 -2.07 5.04 -4.10
C ASN A 91 -0.96 4.07 -4.48
N ALA A 92 0.26 4.31 -3.99
CA ALA A 92 1.38 3.43 -4.27
C ALA A 92 1.13 2.02 -3.72
N VAL A 93 0.63 1.92 -2.49
CA VAL A 93 0.32 0.63 -1.89
C VAL A 93 -0.77 -0.08 -2.69
N SER A 94 -1.81 0.64 -3.09
CA SER A 94 -2.87 0.08 -3.92
C SER A 94 -2.30 -0.52 -5.21
N ASP A 95 -1.46 0.23 -5.89
CA ASP A 95 -0.83 -0.22 -7.13
C ASP A 95 0.02 -1.46 -6.92
N LEU A 96 0.82 -1.48 -5.86
CA LEU A 96 1.68 -2.63 -5.57
C LEU A 96 0.85 -3.88 -5.26
N LEU A 97 -0.24 -3.72 -4.53
CA LEU A 97 -1.12 -4.84 -4.23
C LEU A 97 -1.82 -5.36 -5.48
N LEU A 98 -2.28 -4.47 -6.34
CA LEU A 98 -2.89 -4.87 -7.62
C LEU A 98 -1.88 -5.61 -8.49
N ASP A 99 -0.64 -5.14 -8.54
CA ASP A 99 0.42 -5.83 -9.28
C ASP A 99 0.63 -7.25 -8.73
N SER A 100 0.62 -7.40 -7.42
CA SER A 100 0.83 -8.70 -6.80
C SER A 100 -0.28 -9.69 -7.14
N LEU A 101 -1.47 -9.18 -7.44
CA LEU A 101 -2.61 -9.99 -7.84
C LEU A 101 -2.68 -10.21 -9.35
N GLY A 102 -1.80 -9.56 -10.12
CA GLY A 102 -1.81 -9.65 -11.55
C GLY A 102 -2.92 -8.84 -12.21
N ILE A 103 -3.45 -7.83 -11.53
CA ILE A 103 -4.54 -6.99 -12.02
C ILE A 103 -3.97 -5.71 -12.60
N ASP A 104 -4.46 -5.31 -13.79
CA ASP A 104 -4.05 -4.07 -14.41
C ASP A 104 -4.50 -2.88 -13.58
N ARG A 105 -3.58 -1.96 -13.32
CA ARG A 105 -3.83 -0.80 -12.47
C ARG A 105 -4.42 0.36 -13.24
N CYS A 106 -4.12 0.44 -14.51
CA CYS A 106 -4.62 1.53 -15.30
C CYS A 106 -5.34 0.99 -16.50
N CYS A 107 -6.39 1.68 -16.88
CA CYS A 107 -7.21 1.20 -17.97
C CYS A 107 -6.41 1.15 -19.27
N GLY A 108 -6.52 0.04 -19.96
CA GLY A 108 -5.83 -0.16 -21.20
C GLY A 108 -4.38 -0.55 -21.06
N ALA A 109 -3.87 -0.70 -19.89
CA ALA A 109 -2.53 -1.23 -19.71
C ALA A 109 -2.54 -2.70 -20.03
N SER A 110 -1.57 -3.16 -20.70
CA SER A 110 -1.58 -4.56 -21.08
C SER A 110 -0.19 -5.11 -21.09
#